data_158e17ae56e55503826454c426a5ef0a
#
_entry.id   158e17ae56e55503826454c426a5ef0a
#
_cell.length_a   1.000
_cell.length_b   1.000
_cell.length_c   1.000
_cell.angle_alpha   90.00
_cell.angle_beta   90.00
_cell.angle_gamma   90.00
#
_symmetry.space_group_name_H-M   'P 1'
#
loop_
_entity.id
_entity.type
_entity.pdbx_description
1 polymer ?
#
loop_
_entity_poly.entity_id
_entity_poly.type
_entity_poly.pdbx_seq_one_letter_code
_entity_poly.pdbx_strand_id
1 'polypeptide(L)'
;KEEFGATLKNRTVSEKASRALAALLEGVVESGSGNKAYIEGYKVGGKTGTAQKYENGVIASGKYVSSFLGFFPADDPKYLALVIVDEPQGAYYGSVVAAPYAKRVFEGIIEVRGISPYE
;
A
#
# COMPACT_ATOMS: atom_id res chain seq x y z
N LYS A 1 -5.10 19.35 -23.27
CA LYS A 1 -4.75 18.51 -22.12
C LYS A 1 -5.84 18.72 -21.09
N GLU A 2 -6.71 17.73 -20.89
CA GLU A 2 -7.71 17.79 -19.81
C GLU A 2 -7.00 17.57 -18.47
N GLU A 3 -7.17 18.49 -17.54
CA GLU A 3 -6.69 18.34 -16.16
C GLU A 3 -7.88 17.97 -15.28
N PHE A 4 -7.82 16.78 -14.67
CA PHE A 4 -8.81 16.34 -13.70
C PHE A 4 -8.33 16.72 -12.30
N GLY A 5 -8.90 17.80 -11.77
CA GLY A 5 -8.67 18.24 -10.39
C GLY A 5 -9.47 17.42 -9.38
N ALA A 6 -8.98 17.34 -8.14
CA ALA A 6 -9.72 16.73 -7.06
C ALA A 6 -10.96 17.57 -6.70
N THR A 7 -12.13 16.93 -6.63
CA THR A 7 -13.38 17.57 -6.19
C THR A 7 -13.79 16.97 -4.85
N LEU A 8 -13.80 17.81 -3.80
CA LEU A 8 -14.27 17.40 -2.49
C LEU A 8 -15.80 17.26 -2.51
N LYS A 9 -16.29 16.03 -2.35
CA LYS A 9 -17.73 15.75 -2.23
C LYS A 9 -18.20 15.72 -0.77
N ASN A 10 -17.55 14.94 0.05
CA ASN A 10 -17.88 14.77 1.46
C ASN A 10 -16.63 14.46 2.30
N ARG A 11 -16.64 14.89 3.55
CA ARG A 11 -15.70 14.40 4.56
C ARG A 11 -16.33 13.20 5.26
N THR A 12 -15.82 11.99 5.03
CA THR A 12 -16.37 10.74 5.57
C THR A 12 -15.76 10.32 6.90
N VAL A 13 -14.53 10.77 7.19
CA VAL A 13 -13.82 10.49 8.45
C VAL A 13 -13.21 11.77 9.01
N SER A 14 -13.08 11.83 10.35
CA SER A 14 -12.38 12.93 11.01
C SER A 14 -10.86 12.83 10.78
N GLU A 15 -10.16 13.96 10.87
CA GLU A 15 -8.70 13.98 10.82
C GLU A 15 -8.08 13.12 11.93
N LYS A 16 -8.64 13.15 13.14
CA LYS A 16 -8.20 12.31 14.26
C LYS A 16 -8.30 10.82 13.93
N ALA A 17 -9.41 10.38 13.35
CA ALA A 17 -9.59 8.98 12.95
C ALA A 17 -8.62 8.59 11.83
N SER A 18 -8.40 9.46 10.84
CA SER A 18 -7.46 9.25 9.74
C SER A 18 -6.02 9.10 10.26
N ARG A 19 -5.58 9.99 11.15
CA ARG A 19 -4.23 9.92 11.77
C ARG A 19 -4.05 8.66 12.62
N ALA A 20 -5.07 8.29 13.40
CA ALA A 20 -5.03 7.06 14.20
C ALA A 20 -4.92 5.81 13.31
N LEU A 21 -5.67 5.78 12.21
CA LEU A 21 -5.58 4.68 11.23
C LEU A 21 -4.20 4.63 10.57
N ALA A 22 -3.62 5.77 10.19
CA ALA A 22 -2.30 5.83 9.59
C ALA A 22 -1.23 5.22 10.52
N ALA A 23 -1.26 5.53 11.82
CA ALA A 23 -0.36 4.96 12.81
C ALA A 23 -0.54 3.42 12.96
N LEU A 24 -1.79 2.92 12.92
CA LEU A 24 -2.05 1.47 12.93
C LEU A 24 -1.51 0.80 11.68
N LEU A 25 -1.63 1.44 10.52
CA LEU A 25 -1.13 0.91 9.25
C LEU A 25 0.40 0.98 9.14
N GLU A 26 1.05 1.90 9.84
CA GLU A 26 2.51 1.89 10.05
C GLU A 26 2.93 0.62 10.80
N GLY A 27 2.26 0.27 11.90
CA GLY A 27 2.49 -0.97 12.64
C GLY A 27 2.28 -2.24 11.81
N VAL A 28 1.37 -2.23 10.83
CA VAL A 28 1.20 -3.36 9.87
C VAL A 28 2.45 -3.57 9.02
N VAL A 29 3.17 -2.51 8.67
CA VAL A 29 4.41 -2.58 7.89
C VAL A 29 5.61 -2.85 8.79
N GLU A 30 5.68 -2.23 9.96
CA GLU A 30 6.80 -2.38 10.88
C GLU A 30 6.94 -3.82 11.40
N SER A 31 5.84 -4.43 11.83
CA SER A 31 5.85 -5.74 12.49
C SER A 31 4.75 -6.72 12.06
N GLY A 32 3.89 -6.32 11.12
CA GLY A 32 2.74 -7.11 10.69
C GLY A 32 2.88 -7.71 9.28
N SER A 33 1.72 -7.96 8.66
CA SER A 33 1.61 -8.61 7.34
C SER A 33 2.19 -7.78 6.18
N GLY A 34 2.46 -6.50 6.39
CA GLY A 34 3.07 -5.59 5.41
C GLY A 34 4.59 -5.49 5.51
N ASN A 35 5.24 -6.28 6.37
CA ASN A 35 6.68 -6.14 6.69
C ASN A 35 7.62 -6.21 5.47
N LYS A 36 7.22 -6.84 4.38
CA LYS A 36 7.98 -6.83 3.13
C LYS A 36 8.07 -5.45 2.45
N ALA A 37 7.26 -4.48 2.91
CA ALA A 37 7.35 -3.07 2.48
C ALA A 37 8.13 -2.19 3.48
N TYR A 38 8.66 -2.75 4.56
CA TYR A 38 9.44 -2.03 5.56
C TYR A 38 10.73 -1.46 4.97
N ILE A 39 11.01 -0.20 5.27
CA ILE A 39 12.25 0.51 4.90
C ILE A 39 12.83 1.10 6.19
N GLU A 40 14.03 0.68 6.55
CA GLU A 40 14.69 1.14 7.76
C GLU A 40 14.92 2.66 7.73
N GLY A 41 14.59 3.34 8.83
CA GLY A 41 14.66 4.79 8.95
C GLY A 41 13.53 5.55 8.25
N TYR A 42 12.51 4.86 7.73
CA TYR A 42 11.35 5.50 7.08
C TYR A 42 10.03 4.93 7.60
N LYS A 43 9.08 5.83 7.83
CA LYS A 43 7.74 5.46 8.30
C LYS A 43 6.85 5.12 7.12
N VAL A 44 6.77 3.85 6.79
CA VAL A 44 5.88 3.35 5.74
C VAL A 44 4.65 2.73 6.38
N GLY A 45 3.48 3.18 5.97
CA GLY A 45 2.20 2.56 6.34
C GLY A 45 1.60 1.80 5.16
N GLY A 46 0.80 0.78 5.41
CA GLY A 46 0.15 0.08 4.31
C GLY A 46 -0.71 -1.11 4.72
N LYS A 47 -1.39 -1.67 3.71
CA LYS A 47 -2.27 -2.83 3.86
C LYS A 47 -2.16 -3.77 2.67
N THR A 48 -2.04 -5.04 2.97
CA THR A 48 -2.11 -6.13 1.99
C THR A 48 -3.56 -6.47 1.64
N GLY A 49 -3.78 -6.90 0.41
CA GLY A 49 -5.03 -7.48 -0.05
C GLY A 49 -4.76 -8.78 -0.81
N THR A 50 -5.65 -9.75 -0.67
CA THR A 50 -5.65 -10.99 -1.44
C THR A 50 -7.10 -11.41 -1.65
N ALA A 51 -7.59 -11.23 -2.85
CA ALA A 51 -8.98 -11.53 -3.21
C ALA A 51 -9.04 -12.69 -4.22
N GLN A 52 -9.97 -13.62 -4.02
CA GLN A 52 -10.27 -14.64 -5.02
C GLN A 52 -11.05 -14.02 -6.19
N LYS A 53 -10.74 -14.45 -7.40
CA LYS A 53 -11.50 -14.05 -8.59
C LYS A 53 -12.80 -14.83 -8.71
N TYR A 54 -13.76 -14.20 -9.37
CA TYR A 54 -15.03 -14.82 -9.75
C TYR A 54 -15.10 -14.97 -11.26
N GLU A 55 -15.51 -16.14 -11.72
CA GLU A 55 -15.82 -16.41 -13.12
C GLU A 55 -17.22 -17.01 -13.20
N ASN A 56 -18.07 -16.47 -14.07
CA ASN A 56 -19.46 -16.90 -14.22
C ASN A 56 -20.26 -16.96 -12.92
N GLY A 57 -19.99 -16.04 -11.97
CA GLY A 57 -20.69 -15.95 -10.69
C GLY A 57 -20.22 -16.92 -9.61
N VAL A 58 -19.17 -17.72 -9.87
CA VAL A 58 -18.57 -18.63 -8.88
C VAL A 58 -17.11 -18.30 -8.64
N ILE A 59 -16.57 -18.70 -7.48
CA ILE A 59 -15.17 -18.54 -7.15
C ILE A 59 -14.31 -19.34 -8.11
N ALA A 60 -13.41 -18.66 -8.82
CA ALA A 60 -12.43 -19.29 -9.69
C ALA A 60 -11.29 -19.88 -8.86
N SER A 61 -11.22 -21.20 -8.78
CA SER A 61 -10.23 -21.91 -7.98
C SER A 61 -8.80 -21.58 -8.43
N GLY A 62 -7.94 -21.20 -7.49
CA GLY A 62 -6.53 -20.91 -7.74
C GLY A 62 -6.26 -19.54 -8.39
N LYS A 63 -7.31 -18.73 -8.67
CA LYS A 63 -7.17 -17.41 -9.27
C LYS A 63 -7.35 -16.30 -8.24
N TYR A 64 -6.34 -15.45 -8.12
CA TYR A 64 -6.30 -14.36 -7.13
C TYR A 64 -5.95 -13.03 -7.78
N VAL A 65 -6.44 -11.96 -7.16
CA VAL A 65 -5.92 -10.60 -7.31
C VAL A 65 -5.25 -10.24 -6.00
N SER A 66 -3.96 -10.00 -6.05
CA SER A 66 -3.15 -9.70 -4.88
C SER A 66 -2.69 -8.26 -4.93
N SER A 67 -2.75 -7.56 -3.80
CA SER A 67 -2.45 -6.14 -3.78
C SER A 67 -1.71 -5.72 -2.51
N PHE A 68 -1.05 -4.59 -2.60
CA PHE A 68 -0.55 -3.83 -1.47
C PHE A 68 -0.76 -2.35 -1.76
N LEU A 69 -1.47 -1.68 -0.87
CA LEU A 69 -1.55 -0.23 -0.85
C LEU A 69 -0.64 0.28 0.26
N GLY A 70 0.35 1.09 -0.10
CA GLY A 70 1.26 1.72 0.82
C GLY A 70 1.25 3.24 0.71
N PHE A 71 1.64 3.91 1.77
CA PHE A 71 1.83 5.37 1.81
C PHE A 71 3.04 5.72 2.68
N PHE A 72 3.61 6.89 2.41
CA PHE A 72 4.88 7.32 2.99
C PHE A 72 5.02 8.85 2.92
N PRO A 73 5.54 9.53 3.96
CA PRO A 73 5.70 9.05 5.34
C PRO A 73 4.36 8.77 6.02
N ALA A 74 4.31 7.84 6.99
CA ALA A 74 3.04 7.44 7.60
C ALA A 74 2.42 8.51 8.51
N ASP A 75 3.24 9.34 9.15
CA ASP A 75 2.83 10.44 10.03
C ASP A 75 2.41 11.72 9.27
N ASP A 76 2.89 11.91 8.03
CA ASP A 76 2.50 13.02 7.14
C ASP A 76 2.51 12.56 5.67
N PRO A 77 1.53 11.77 5.22
CA PRO A 77 1.55 11.10 3.93
C PRO A 77 1.68 12.06 2.75
N LYS A 78 2.72 11.87 1.93
CA LYS A 78 3.00 12.63 0.71
C LYS A 78 2.90 11.76 -0.55
N TYR A 79 3.17 10.47 -0.40
CA TYR A 79 3.21 9.52 -1.50
C TYR A 79 2.32 8.33 -1.19
N LEU A 80 1.65 7.84 -2.21
CA LEU A 80 0.80 6.65 -2.13
C LEU A 80 1.12 5.77 -3.34
N ALA A 81 1.30 4.48 -3.09
CA ALA A 81 1.49 3.48 -4.12
C ALA A 81 0.50 2.33 -3.94
N LEU A 82 -0.17 1.96 -5.02
CA LEU A 82 -0.99 0.76 -5.10
C LEU A 82 -0.35 -0.20 -6.10
N VAL A 83 0.07 -1.36 -5.62
CA VAL A 83 0.58 -2.46 -6.45
C VAL A 83 -0.48 -3.53 -6.52
N ILE A 84 -0.86 -3.90 -7.73
CA ILE A 84 -1.83 -4.97 -8.01
C ILE A 84 -1.14 -6.01 -8.89
N VAL A 85 -1.26 -7.27 -8.50
CA VAL A 85 -0.78 -8.42 -9.27
C VAL A 85 -1.98 -9.32 -9.57
N ASP A 86 -2.33 -9.41 -10.83
CA ASP A 86 -3.44 -10.24 -11.29
C ASP A 86 -2.95 -11.65 -11.64
N GLU A 87 -3.60 -12.65 -11.08
CA GLU A 87 -3.29 -14.07 -11.25
C GLU A 87 -1.79 -14.42 -11.06
N PRO A 88 -1.20 -14.04 -9.90
CA PRO A 88 0.20 -14.39 -9.62
C PRO A 88 0.39 -15.91 -9.64
N GLN A 89 1.50 -16.35 -10.20
CA GLN A 89 1.85 -17.77 -10.27
C GLN A 89 2.70 -18.18 -9.08
N GLY A 90 2.38 -19.32 -8.46
CA GLY A 90 3.05 -19.82 -7.26
C GLY A 90 2.53 -19.18 -5.98
N ALA A 91 3.21 -18.16 -5.44
CA ALA A 91 2.72 -17.43 -4.28
C ALA A 91 1.63 -16.42 -4.70
N TYR A 92 0.59 -16.26 -3.86
CA TYR A 92 -0.54 -15.38 -4.16
C TYR A 92 -0.88 -14.36 -3.05
N TYR A 93 -0.19 -14.37 -1.93
CA TYR A 93 -0.41 -13.39 -0.86
C TYR A 93 0.15 -12.02 -1.26
N GLY A 94 -0.63 -10.96 -1.10
CA GLY A 94 -0.21 -9.57 -1.38
C GLY A 94 1.05 -9.15 -0.61
N SER A 95 1.26 -9.71 0.59
CA SER A 95 2.50 -9.54 1.36
C SER A 95 3.75 -10.08 0.65
N VAL A 96 3.60 -11.07 -0.21
CA VAL A 96 4.71 -11.73 -0.90
C VAL A 96 4.90 -11.19 -2.32
N VAL A 97 3.80 -10.99 -3.05
CA VAL A 97 3.85 -10.67 -4.48
C VAL A 97 3.64 -9.19 -4.79
N ALA A 98 3.19 -8.36 -3.83
CA ALA A 98 2.91 -6.93 -4.07
C ALA A 98 3.71 -6.00 -3.14
N ALA A 99 3.80 -6.28 -1.84
CA ALA A 99 4.48 -5.43 -0.87
C ALA A 99 5.96 -5.16 -1.21
N PRO A 100 6.78 -6.14 -1.68
CA PRO A 100 8.17 -5.88 -2.06
C PRO A 100 8.31 -4.88 -3.22
N TYR A 101 7.36 -4.83 -4.13
CA TYR A 101 7.38 -3.88 -5.24
C TYR A 101 7.00 -2.47 -4.80
N ALA A 102 6.05 -2.34 -3.86
CA ALA A 102 5.76 -1.05 -3.24
C ALA A 102 6.99 -0.50 -2.49
N LYS A 103 7.73 -1.36 -1.78
CA LYS A 103 9.01 -0.99 -1.17
C LYS A 103 9.97 -0.38 -2.20
N ARG A 104 10.20 -1.05 -3.33
CA ARG A 104 11.08 -0.55 -4.39
C ARG A 104 10.64 0.78 -4.97
N VAL A 105 9.31 1.00 -5.10
CA VAL A 105 8.77 2.29 -5.55
C VAL A 105 9.13 3.39 -4.54
N PHE A 106 8.94 3.15 -3.25
CA PHE A 106 9.28 4.13 -2.21
C PHE A 106 10.79 4.36 -2.10
N GLU A 107 11.61 3.32 -2.18
CA GLU A 107 13.08 3.46 -2.23
C GLU A 107 13.52 4.33 -3.41
N GLY A 108 12.92 4.14 -4.59
CA GLY A 108 13.18 5.00 -5.75
C GLY A 108 12.74 6.46 -5.55
N ILE A 109 11.60 6.70 -4.88
CA ILE A 109 11.17 8.06 -4.52
C ILE A 109 12.14 8.71 -3.54
N ILE A 110 12.56 7.97 -2.51
CA ILE A 110 13.54 8.43 -1.51
C ILE A 110 14.83 8.86 -2.19
N GLU A 111 15.35 8.03 -3.08
CA GLU A 111 16.58 8.30 -3.82
C GLU A 111 16.43 9.55 -4.72
N VAL A 112 15.43 9.58 -5.58
CA VAL A 112 15.21 10.68 -6.55
C VAL A 112 14.92 12.01 -5.87
N ARG A 113 14.25 11.99 -4.72
CA ARG A 113 13.89 13.20 -3.96
C ARG A 113 14.92 13.59 -2.91
N GLY A 114 15.92 12.75 -2.64
CA GLY A 114 16.92 13.00 -1.60
C GLY A 114 16.30 13.09 -0.20
N ILE A 115 15.30 12.22 0.12
CA ILE A 115 14.63 12.25 1.41
C ILE A 115 15.53 11.61 2.45
N SER A 116 15.83 12.34 3.52
CA SER A 116 16.63 11.81 4.63
C SER A 116 15.80 10.87 5.51
N PRO A 117 16.41 9.82 6.07
CA PRO A 117 15.74 8.97 7.04
C PRO A 117 15.40 9.75 8.32
N TYR A 118 14.40 9.29 9.05
CA TYR A 118 14.14 9.74 10.42
C TYR A 118 15.27 9.28 11.33
N GLU A 119 15.69 10.18 12.23
CA GLU A 119 16.65 9.87 13.29
C GLU A 119 16.01 9.07 14.44
#